data_89ae45d912c32ecb3a2e48195b10f392
#
_entry.id   89ae45d912c32ecb3a2e48195b10f392
#
_cell.length_a   1.000
_cell.length_b   1.000
_cell.length_c   1.000
_cell.angle_alpha   90.00
_cell.angle_beta   90.00
_cell.angle_gamma   90.00
#
_symmetry.space_group_name_H-M   'P 1'
#
loop_
_entity.id
_entity.type
_entity.pdbx_description
1 polymer ?
#
loop_
_entity_poly.entity_id
_entity_poly.type
_entity_poly.pdbx_seq_one_letter_code
_entity_poly.pdbx_strand_id
1 'polypeptide(L)'
;YLEFEILMDFVFSNRDRHLTNISVLRDADSLKFISLAPIYDSGKSMMVGRDIVPLTDKYVLSQEAKGFKDNEIELLKYVQNRNLVDINKLPKVDYIKEMYLKDSQTSEERIKFVCEMYERKVDMLDKFASGADLRAIRNP
;
A
#
# COMPACT_ATOMS: atom_id res chain seq x y z
N TYR A 1 -6.90 12.03 6.02
CA TYR A 1 -7.48 10.81 5.43
C TYR A 1 -6.73 10.39 4.16
N LEU A 2 -6.54 11.27 3.17
CA LEU A 2 -5.82 10.95 1.94
C LEU A 2 -4.37 10.47 2.22
N GLU A 3 -3.68 11.09 3.16
CA GLU A 3 -2.34 10.64 3.58
C GLU A 3 -2.37 9.22 4.14
N PHE A 4 -3.38 8.88 4.94
CA PHE A 4 -3.58 7.53 5.45
C PHE A 4 -3.80 6.53 4.31
N GLU A 5 -4.63 6.89 3.33
CA GLU A 5 -4.88 6.06 2.15
C GLU A 5 -3.60 5.83 1.33
N ILE A 6 -2.79 6.88 1.11
CA ILE A 6 -1.48 6.76 0.44
C ILE A 6 -0.55 5.79 1.19
N LEU A 7 -0.48 5.89 2.53
CA LEU A 7 0.35 5.01 3.34
C LEU A 7 -0.14 3.56 3.30
N MET A 8 -1.45 3.34 3.36
CA MET A 8 -2.03 1.98 3.27
C MET A 8 -1.84 1.38 1.89
N ASP A 9 -2.06 2.15 0.82
CA ASP A 9 -1.81 1.70 -0.55
C ASP A 9 -0.33 1.36 -0.77
N PHE A 10 0.60 2.10 -0.17
CA PHE A 10 2.01 1.78 -0.18
C PHE A 10 2.31 0.43 0.51
N VAL A 11 1.80 0.21 1.72
CA VAL A 11 2.03 -1.02 2.49
C VAL A 11 1.47 -2.25 1.76
N PHE A 12 0.25 -2.14 1.25
CA PHE A 12 -0.42 -3.24 0.56
C PHE A 12 -0.10 -3.32 -0.93
N SER A 13 0.77 -2.44 -1.44
CA SER A 13 1.13 -2.36 -2.86
C SER A 13 -0.09 -2.27 -3.76
N ASN A 14 -1.05 -1.39 -3.42
CA ASN A 14 -2.23 -1.15 -4.24
C ASN A 14 -1.85 -0.28 -5.44
N ARG A 15 -1.93 -0.86 -6.63
CA ARG A 15 -1.51 -0.21 -7.88
C ARG A 15 -2.61 0.55 -8.61
N ASP A 16 -3.84 0.44 -8.15
CA ASP A 16 -5.00 0.89 -8.93
C ASP A 16 -5.85 1.94 -8.19
N ARG A 17 -5.23 2.72 -7.30
CA ARG A 17 -5.89 3.84 -6.64
C ARG A 17 -6.02 5.03 -7.58
N HIS A 18 -6.85 4.90 -8.60
CA HIS A 18 -7.19 6.04 -9.46
C HIS A 18 -8.24 6.96 -8.81
N LEU A 19 -8.42 8.16 -9.36
CA LEU A 19 -9.26 9.19 -8.76
C LEU A 19 -10.74 8.78 -8.58
N THR A 20 -11.25 7.84 -9.38
CA THR A 20 -12.62 7.34 -9.21
C THR A 20 -12.77 6.35 -8.05
N ASN A 21 -11.65 5.91 -7.44
CA ASN A 21 -11.62 5.06 -6.24
C ASN A 21 -11.45 5.91 -4.96
N ILE A 22 -11.56 7.23 -5.09
CA ILE A 22 -11.56 8.19 -3.98
C ILE A 22 -12.89 8.93 -4.02
N SER A 23 -13.70 8.77 -2.99
CA SER A 23 -15.03 9.35 -2.95
C SER A 23 -15.26 10.16 -1.67
N VAL A 24 -16.26 11.03 -1.73
CA VAL A 24 -16.68 11.84 -0.60
C VAL A 24 -18.10 11.45 -0.16
N LEU A 25 -18.34 11.48 1.13
CA LEU A 25 -19.67 11.36 1.70
C LEU A 25 -20.27 12.76 1.84
N ARG A 26 -21.52 12.90 1.39
CA ARG A 26 -22.31 14.11 1.53
C ARG A 26 -23.62 13.80 2.24
N ASP A 27 -24.08 14.77 3.01
CA ASP A 27 -25.43 14.75 3.55
C ASP A 27 -26.46 14.76 2.43
N ALA A 28 -27.45 13.88 2.49
CA ALA A 28 -28.41 13.68 1.39
C ALA A 28 -29.32 14.90 1.16
N ASP A 29 -29.66 15.63 2.21
CA ASP A 29 -30.60 16.76 2.14
C ASP A 29 -29.89 18.08 1.88
N SER A 30 -28.81 18.36 2.62
CA SER A 30 -28.08 19.63 2.53
C SER A 30 -26.96 19.62 1.50
N LEU A 31 -26.57 18.45 0.98
CA LEU A 31 -25.44 18.21 0.09
C LEU A 31 -24.08 18.65 0.66
N LYS A 32 -24.03 18.94 1.95
CA LYS A 32 -22.79 19.34 2.62
C LYS A 32 -21.84 18.16 2.70
N PHE A 33 -20.55 18.46 2.55
CA PHE A 33 -19.47 17.50 2.75
C PHE A 33 -19.46 17.01 4.20
N ILE A 34 -19.43 15.69 4.40
CA ILE A 34 -19.31 15.04 5.70
C ILE A 34 -17.87 14.56 5.92
N SER A 35 -17.38 13.70 5.02
CA SER A 35 -16.04 13.10 5.10
C SER A 35 -15.62 12.49 3.78
N LEU A 36 -14.40 11.99 3.71
CA LEU A 36 -14.04 11.03 2.66
C LEU A 36 -14.75 9.68 2.93
N ALA A 37 -15.08 8.98 1.85
CA ALA A 37 -15.63 7.62 1.94
C ALA A 37 -14.57 6.65 2.53
N PRO A 38 -14.98 5.53 3.13
CA PRO A 38 -14.05 4.47 3.48
C PRO A 38 -13.25 3.99 2.27
N ILE A 39 -12.04 3.47 2.50
CA ILE A 39 -11.21 2.90 1.43
C ILE A 39 -11.95 1.71 0.81
N TYR A 40 -12.07 1.72 -0.51
CA TYR A 40 -12.70 0.65 -1.30
C TYR A 40 -11.88 0.36 -2.55
N ASP A 41 -12.23 -0.69 -3.29
CA ASP A 41 -11.58 -1.12 -4.52
C ASP A 41 -10.06 -1.31 -4.38
N SER A 42 -9.68 -2.18 -3.43
CA SER A 42 -8.28 -2.57 -3.20
C SER A 42 -7.93 -3.92 -3.87
N GLY A 43 -8.71 -4.35 -4.88
CA GLY A 43 -8.56 -5.66 -5.53
C GLY A 43 -7.24 -5.87 -6.27
N LYS A 44 -6.49 -4.80 -6.56
CA LYS A 44 -5.16 -4.88 -7.19
C LYS A 44 -4.00 -4.66 -6.22
N SER A 45 -4.24 -4.96 -4.95
CA SER A 45 -3.23 -4.97 -3.89
C SER A 45 -2.47 -6.31 -3.82
N MET A 46 -1.47 -6.39 -2.94
CA MET A 46 -0.76 -7.62 -2.58
C MET A 46 -0.17 -8.36 -3.79
N MET A 47 0.35 -7.61 -4.75
CA MET A 47 1.03 -8.13 -5.94
C MET A 47 0.15 -9.00 -6.86
N VAL A 48 -1.18 -8.84 -6.80
CA VAL A 48 -2.11 -9.53 -7.72
C VAL A 48 -1.74 -9.27 -9.17
N GLY A 49 -1.63 -10.35 -9.98
CA GLY A 49 -1.28 -10.29 -11.40
C GLY A 49 0.16 -9.86 -11.70
N ARG A 50 1.08 -9.92 -10.73
CA ARG A 50 2.51 -9.70 -10.94
C ARG A 50 3.28 -11.03 -10.97
N ASP A 51 4.34 -11.06 -11.76
CA ASP A 51 5.27 -12.20 -11.78
C ASP A 51 6.05 -12.28 -10.46
N ILE A 52 6.46 -13.49 -10.11
CA ILE A 52 7.37 -13.73 -8.99
C ILE A 52 8.78 -13.40 -9.46
N VAL A 53 9.40 -12.43 -8.82
CA VAL A 53 10.75 -11.95 -9.14
C VAL A 53 11.56 -11.76 -7.86
N PRO A 54 12.91 -11.71 -7.94
CA PRO A 54 13.72 -11.38 -6.76
C PRO A 54 13.35 -10.00 -6.19
N LEU A 55 13.05 -9.95 -4.89
CA LEU A 55 12.68 -8.73 -4.20
C LEU A 55 13.94 -7.96 -3.78
N THR A 56 14.39 -7.06 -4.65
CA THR A 56 15.40 -6.05 -4.32
C THR A 56 14.73 -4.78 -3.78
N ASP A 57 15.46 -3.95 -3.03
CA ASP A 57 14.91 -2.65 -2.56
C ASP A 57 14.47 -1.77 -3.73
N LYS A 58 15.23 -1.81 -4.83
CA LYS A 58 14.86 -1.13 -6.06
C LYS A 58 13.50 -1.60 -6.58
N TYR A 59 13.26 -2.92 -6.62
CA TYR A 59 11.97 -3.46 -7.07
C TYR A 59 10.84 -3.10 -6.12
N VAL A 60 11.05 -3.31 -4.81
CA VAL A 60 10.07 -2.98 -3.76
C VAL A 60 9.63 -1.53 -3.81
N LEU A 61 10.57 -0.60 -4.09
CA LEU A 61 10.32 0.84 -4.13
C LEU A 61 10.03 1.39 -5.54
N SER A 62 9.87 0.54 -6.56
CA SER A 62 9.56 0.94 -7.93
C SER A 62 8.15 0.52 -8.37
N GLN A 63 7.25 0.26 -7.40
CA GLN A 63 5.89 -0.13 -7.74
C GLN A 63 5.13 1.04 -8.37
N GLU A 64 4.37 0.71 -9.41
CA GLU A 64 3.46 1.66 -10.06
C GLU A 64 2.32 2.05 -9.14
N ALA A 65 1.79 3.22 -9.34
CA ALA A 65 0.54 3.68 -8.78
C ALA A 65 -0.25 4.39 -9.89
N LYS A 66 -1.57 4.25 -9.91
CA LYS A 66 -2.45 4.92 -10.87
C LYS A 66 -3.18 6.12 -10.27
N GLY A 67 -2.60 6.75 -9.26
CA GLY A 67 -3.17 7.94 -8.64
C GLY A 67 -2.87 9.21 -9.47
N PHE A 68 -2.67 10.31 -8.77
CA PHE A 68 -2.18 11.55 -9.38
C PHE A 68 -0.64 11.54 -9.62
N LYS A 69 0.02 10.43 -9.34
CA LYS A 69 1.41 10.09 -9.69
C LYS A 69 1.48 8.63 -10.12
N ASP A 70 2.43 8.34 -10.99
CA ASP A 70 2.58 7.02 -11.59
C ASP A 70 3.42 6.05 -10.75
N ASN A 71 3.95 6.52 -9.62
CA ASN A 71 4.78 5.73 -8.72
C ASN A 71 4.43 6.04 -7.25
N GLU A 72 4.38 5.01 -6.42
CA GLU A 72 3.99 5.13 -5.01
C GLU A 72 4.93 6.01 -4.17
N ILE A 73 6.26 5.99 -4.45
CA ILE A 73 7.21 6.87 -3.73
C ILE A 73 6.93 8.35 -4.03
N GLU A 74 6.49 8.66 -5.24
CA GLU A 74 6.12 10.03 -5.58
C GLU A 74 4.84 10.47 -4.84
N LEU A 75 3.94 9.53 -4.52
CA LEU A 75 2.78 9.79 -3.69
C LEU A 75 3.16 10.07 -2.23
N LEU A 76 4.16 9.36 -1.69
CA LEU A 76 4.63 9.58 -0.32
C LEU A 76 5.14 11.01 -0.04
N LYS A 77 5.52 11.77 -1.08
CA LYS A 77 5.89 13.20 -0.92
C LYS A 77 4.74 14.08 -0.41
N TYR A 78 3.52 13.65 -0.58
CA TYR A 78 2.32 14.38 -0.15
C TYR A 78 1.89 14.02 1.27
N VAL A 79 2.59 13.08 1.92
CA VAL A 79 2.37 12.69 3.30
C VAL A 79 3.13 13.64 4.22
N GLN A 80 2.43 14.47 4.95
CA GLN A 80 3.00 15.40 5.94
C GLN A 80 3.20 14.70 7.29
N ASN A 81 2.19 13.93 7.74
CA ASN A 81 2.30 13.14 8.96
C ASN A 81 2.75 11.71 8.65
N ARG A 82 4.08 11.50 8.71
CA ARG A 82 4.69 10.19 8.41
C ARG A 82 4.34 9.10 9.44
N ASN A 83 3.89 9.47 10.63
CA ASN A 83 3.52 8.56 11.72
C ASN A 83 2.01 8.34 11.82
N LEU A 84 1.25 8.60 10.75
CA LEU A 84 -0.19 8.44 10.72
C LEU A 84 -0.64 6.97 10.80
N VAL A 85 0.20 6.05 10.36
CA VAL A 85 -0.02 4.60 10.46
C VAL A 85 0.85 4.04 11.58
N ASP A 86 0.21 3.45 12.57
CA ASP A 86 0.90 2.71 13.63
C ASP A 86 1.28 1.31 13.11
N ILE A 87 2.56 1.11 12.84
CA ILE A 87 3.11 -0.13 12.28
C ILE A 87 2.78 -1.34 13.16
N ASN A 88 2.69 -1.15 14.49
CA ASN A 88 2.38 -2.24 15.41
C ASN A 88 0.94 -2.74 15.29
N LYS A 89 0.05 -1.94 14.68
CA LYS A 89 -1.34 -2.29 14.41
C LYS A 89 -1.56 -2.91 13.03
N LEU A 90 -0.54 -2.91 12.18
CA LEU A 90 -0.61 -3.61 10.91
C LEU A 90 -0.70 -5.12 11.12
N PRO A 91 -1.39 -5.86 10.22
CA PRO A 91 -1.43 -7.31 10.28
C PRO A 91 -0.03 -7.91 10.36
N LYS A 92 0.15 -8.92 11.21
CA LYS A 92 1.39 -9.69 11.21
C LYS A 92 1.48 -10.54 9.94
N VAL A 93 2.69 -10.80 9.45
CA VAL A 93 2.89 -11.60 8.24
C VAL A 93 2.27 -12.99 8.33
N ASP A 94 2.28 -13.62 9.51
CA ASP A 94 1.64 -14.91 9.72
C ASP A 94 0.13 -14.86 9.44
N TYR A 95 -0.55 -13.78 9.82
CA TYR A 95 -1.96 -13.58 9.51
C TYR A 95 -2.19 -13.48 7.99
N ILE A 96 -1.33 -12.73 7.29
CA ILE A 96 -1.38 -12.64 5.83
C ILE A 96 -1.19 -14.03 5.21
N LYS A 97 -0.19 -14.79 5.68
CA LYS A 97 0.09 -16.15 5.23
C LYS A 97 -1.11 -17.08 5.44
N GLU A 98 -1.71 -17.05 6.61
CA GLU A 98 -2.89 -17.85 6.94
C GLU A 98 -4.09 -17.54 6.04
N MET A 99 -4.28 -16.27 5.68
CA MET A 99 -5.34 -15.87 4.76
C MET A 99 -5.13 -16.48 3.36
N TYR A 100 -3.91 -16.44 2.84
CA TYR A 100 -3.59 -17.01 1.54
C TYR A 100 -3.65 -18.54 1.52
N LEU A 101 -3.30 -19.20 2.63
CA LEU A 101 -3.39 -20.67 2.75
C LEU A 101 -4.83 -21.21 2.69
N LYS A 102 -5.84 -20.36 2.91
CA LYS A 102 -7.26 -20.72 2.73
C LYS A 102 -7.67 -20.87 1.26
N ASP A 103 -6.92 -20.27 0.36
CA ASP A 103 -7.12 -20.41 -1.07
C ASP A 103 -6.26 -21.54 -1.63
N SER A 104 -6.90 -22.66 -1.97
CA SER A 104 -6.23 -23.84 -2.53
C SER A 104 -5.61 -23.61 -3.93
N GLN A 105 -5.90 -22.49 -4.57
CA GLN A 105 -5.37 -22.16 -5.90
C GLN A 105 -4.07 -21.36 -5.83
N THR A 106 -3.72 -20.81 -4.68
CA THR A 106 -2.51 -20.02 -4.53
C THR A 106 -1.32 -20.92 -4.19
N SER A 107 -0.27 -20.89 -5.02
CA SER A 107 0.94 -21.69 -4.80
C SER A 107 1.73 -21.20 -3.57
N GLU A 108 2.48 -22.11 -2.94
CA GLU A 108 3.37 -21.79 -1.81
C GLU A 108 4.40 -20.71 -2.19
N GLU A 109 4.94 -20.77 -3.41
CA GLU A 109 5.89 -19.78 -3.92
C GLU A 109 5.26 -18.38 -4.00
N ARG A 110 3.98 -18.32 -4.45
CA ARG A 110 3.22 -17.07 -4.47
C ARG A 110 2.98 -16.54 -3.06
N ILE A 111 2.60 -17.39 -2.13
CA ILE A 111 2.40 -17.00 -0.73
C ILE A 111 3.68 -16.42 -0.13
N LYS A 112 4.82 -17.11 -0.34
CA LYS A 112 6.14 -16.64 0.12
C LYS A 112 6.48 -15.27 -0.46
N PHE A 113 6.29 -15.09 -1.77
CA PHE A 113 6.57 -13.82 -2.46
C PHE A 113 5.74 -12.67 -1.92
N VAL A 114 4.44 -12.88 -1.72
CA VAL A 114 3.53 -11.86 -1.20
C VAL A 114 3.87 -11.50 0.25
N CYS A 115 4.14 -12.50 1.09
CA CYS A 115 4.54 -12.28 2.48
C CYS A 115 5.85 -11.50 2.57
N GLU A 116 6.87 -11.88 1.81
CA GLU A 116 8.15 -11.16 1.78
C GLU A 116 7.99 -9.72 1.27
N MET A 117 7.18 -9.52 0.23
CA MET A 117 6.90 -8.17 -0.27
C MET A 117 6.24 -7.30 0.79
N TYR A 118 5.23 -7.85 1.49
CA TYR A 118 4.56 -7.15 2.57
C TYR A 118 5.51 -6.76 3.71
N GLU A 119 6.34 -7.69 4.19
CA GLU A 119 7.31 -7.41 5.25
C GLU A 119 8.29 -6.31 4.83
N ARG A 120 8.80 -6.36 3.61
CA ARG A 120 9.68 -5.30 3.08
C ARG A 120 8.97 -3.95 2.98
N LYS A 121 7.69 -3.93 2.60
CA LYS A 121 6.90 -2.68 2.58
C LYS A 121 6.70 -2.11 3.97
N VAL A 122 6.44 -2.94 4.97
CA VAL A 122 6.35 -2.50 6.37
C VAL A 122 7.69 -1.94 6.86
N ASP A 123 8.81 -2.60 6.56
CA ASP A 123 10.16 -2.09 6.88
C ASP A 123 10.46 -0.72 6.20
N MET A 124 10.07 -0.59 4.92
CA MET A 124 10.23 0.69 4.22
C MET A 124 9.31 1.78 4.78
N LEU A 125 8.11 1.43 5.24
CA LEU A 125 7.24 2.39 5.94
C LEU A 125 7.87 2.86 7.26
N ASP A 126 8.49 1.96 8.03
CA ASP A 126 9.19 2.30 9.27
C ASP A 126 10.37 3.26 9.01
N LYS A 127 11.17 2.97 8.00
CA LYS A 127 12.25 3.86 7.55
C LYS A 127 11.71 5.23 7.13
N PHE A 128 10.60 5.26 6.38
CA PHE A 128 9.96 6.51 5.98
C PHE A 128 9.44 7.31 7.19
N ALA A 129 8.79 6.65 8.14
CA ALA A 129 8.32 7.25 9.38
C ALA A 129 9.48 7.83 10.22
N SER A 130 10.62 7.14 10.23
CA SER A 130 11.88 7.59 10.88
C SER A 130 12.61 8.69 10.11
N GLY A 131 12.11 9.16 8.98
CA GLY A 131 12.66 10.29 8.23
C GLY A 131 13.57 9.92 7.05
N ALA A 132 13.73 8.63 6.72
CA ALA A 132 14.55 8.21 5.59
C ALA A 132 14.00 8.72 4.24
N ASP A 133 14.92 9.00 3.30
CA ASP A 133 14.57 9.24 1.90
C ASP A 133 14.56 7.90 1.13
N LEU A 134 13.37 7.37 0.90
CA LEU A 134 13.22 6.10 0.18
C LEU A 134 13.73 6.14 -1.26
N ARG A 135 13.87 7.33 -1.88
CA ARG A 135 14.45 7.46 -3.22
C ARG A 135 15.94 7.17 -3.21
N ALA A 136 16.63 7.61 -2.15
CA ALA A 136 18.05 7.30 -1.97
C ALA A 136 18.26 5.79 -1.75
N ILE A 137 17.34 5.12 -1.04
CA ILE A 137 17.37 3.66 -0.84
C ILE A 137 17.11 2.92 -2.17
N ARG A 138 16.18 3.42 -3.00
CA ARG A 138 15.87 2.82 -4.31
C ARG A 138 17.03 2.91 -5.30
N ASN A 139 17.78 3.99 -5.25
CA ASN A 139 18.88 4.28 -6.18
C ASN A 139 20.14 4.64 -5.37
N PRO A 140 20.79 3.66 -4.71
CA PRO A 140 21.97 3.88 -3.90
C PRO A 140 23.18 4.34 -4.71
#